data_1f6ebe574544c3f9b6531bb69b560680
#
_entry.id   1f6ebe574544c3f9b6531bb69b560680
#
_cell.length_a   1.000
_cell.length_b   1.000
_cell.length_c   1.000
_cell.angle_alpha   90.00
_cell.angle_beta   90.00
_cell.angle_gamma   90.00
#
_symmetry.space_group_name_H-M   'P 1'
#
loop_
_entity.id
_entity.type
_entity.pdbx_description
1 polymer ?
#
loop_
_entity_poly.entity_id
_entity_poly.type
_entity_poly.pdbx_seq_one_letter_code
_entity_poly.pdbx_strand_id
1 'polypeptide(L)'
;MMCVTVNFQLRSMNMSYNTANKSIPNECVIDIRLPSEWYETGVLEGSHLITFLMASGAVNPLFVHEVKKLFGKDDKIVLMCHSGKRTKLAMEVLKNAGFSDVSDIEGGIYNYSRLGAKLVEYKG
;
A
#
# COMPACT_ATOMS: atom_id res chain seq x y z
N MET A 1 -14.46 5.49 5.12
CA MET A 1 -14.58 4.80 3.85
C MET A 1 -14.03 3.39 3.96
N MET A 2 -14.66 2.46 3.28
CA MET A 2 -14.28 1.08 3.40
C MET A 2 -13.71 0.54 2.10
N CYS A 3 -12.62 -0.19 2.22
CA CYS A 3 -12.08 -0.92 1.10
C CYS A 3 -12.71 -2.30 1.07
N VAL A 4 -13.98 -2.29 0.78
CA VAL A 4 -14.72 -3.54 0.71
C VAL A 4 -14.25 -4.29 -0.52
N THR A 5 -13.80 -5.49 -0.30
CA THR A 5 -13.28 -6.21 -1.42
C THR A 5 -14.40 -6.82 -2.24
N VAL A 6 -14.24 -6.73 -3.54
CA VAL A 6 -15.15 -7.38 -4.47
C VAL A 6 -14.42 -8.41 -5.30
N ASN A 7 -13.13 -8.55 -5.10
CA ASN A 7 -12.34 -9.48 -5.87
C ASN A 7 -11.84 -10.59 -4.97
N PHE A 8 -12.57 -11.68 -4.97
CA PHE A 8 -12.31 -12.77 -4.05
C PHE A 8 -11.05 -13.56 -4.39
N GLN A 9 -10.69 -13.58 -5.65
CA GLN A 9 -9.56 -14.36 -6.09
C GLN A 9 -8.26 -13.82 -5.50
N LEU A 10 -8.15 -12.51 -5.40
CA LEU A 10 -6.94 -11.90 -4.89
C LEU A 10 -6.89 -11.95 -3.39
N ARG A 11 -8.01 -11.69 -2.75
CA ARG A 11 -8.09 -11.55 -1.32
C ARG A 11 -7.62 -12.80 -0.58
N SER A 12 -8.02 -13.96 -1.04
CA SER A 12 -7.74 -15.18 -0.32
C SER A 12 -6.28 -15.60 -0.38
N MET A 13 -5.54 -15.04 -1.28
CA MET A 13 -4.16 -15.49 -1.53
C MET A 13 -3.15 -14.75 -0.69
N ASN A 14 -3.47 -13.54 -0.27
CA ASN A 14 -2.56 -12.78 0.56
C ASN A 14 -1.20 -12.59 -0.08
N MET A 15 -1.17 -12.45 -1.37
CA MET A 15 0.05 -12.31 -2.15
C MET A 15 0.05 -10.98 -2.87
N SER A 16 1.19 -10.70 -3.51
CA SER A 16 1.33 -9.49 -4.30
C SER A 16 0.31 -9.48 -5.43
N TYR A 17 -0.27 -8.31 -5.68
CA TYR A 17 -1.16 -8.15 -6.79
C TYR A 17 -0.39 -8.13 -8.10
N ASN A 18 -0.97 -8.76 -9.09
CA ASN A 18 -0.46 -8.66 -10.44
C ASN A 18 -0.86 -7.29 -10.98
N THR A 19 0.13 -6.49 -11.36
CA THR A 19 -0.13 -5.13 -11.82
C THR A 19 -0.89 -5.08 -13.14
N ALA A 20 -0.98 -6.19 -13.86
CA ALA A 20 -1.82 -6.25 -15.05
C ALA A 20 -3.30 -6.25 -14.70
N ASN A 21 -3.65 -6.60 -13.47
CA ASN A 21 -5.02 -6.57 -13.01
C ASN A 21 -5.34 -5.16 -12.51
N LYS A 22 -6.14 -4.43 -13.26
CA LYS A 22 -6.40 -3.02 -12.98
C LYS A 22 -7.63 -2.81 -12.11
N SER A 23 -8.07 -3.83 -11.41
CA SER A 23 -9.28 -3.71 -10.59
C SER A 23 -8.98 -3.28 -9.15
N ILE A 24 -7.74 -2.91 -8.84
CA ILE A 24 -7.39 -2.47 -7.48
C ILE A 24 -7.90 -1.06 -7.25
N PRO A 25 -8.83 -0.84 -6.31
CA PRO A 25 -9.26 0.52 -6.01
C PRO A 25 -8.15 1.28 -5.29
N ASN A 26 -7.93 2.51 -5.69
CA ASN A 26 -6.86 3.31 -5.08
C ASN A 26 -7.10 3.53 -3.59
N GLU A 27 -8.35 3.58 -3.15
CA GLU A 27 -8.66 3.76 -1.73
C GLU A 27 -8.19 2.62 -0.86
N CYS A 28 -7.90 1.47 -1.44
CA CYS A 28 -7.38 0.33 -0.69
C CYS A 28 -5.87 0.35 -0.60
N VAL A 29 -5.21 1.27 -1.30
CA VAL A 29 -3.76 1.29 -1.40
C VAL A 29 -3.18 2.19 -0.33
N ILE A 30 -2.17 1.68 0.37
CA ILE A 30 -1.34 2.49 1.27
C ILE A 30 0.04 2.59 0.66
N ASP A 31 0.44 3.82 0.35
CA ASP A 31 1.77 4.14 -0.15
C ASP A 31 2.66 4.30 1.07
N ILE A 32 3.55 3.34 1.30
CA ILE A 32 4.34 3.29 2.53
C ILE A 32 5.72 3.93 2.37
N ARG A 33 5.94 4.64 1.27
CA ARG A 33 7.22 5.28 0.99
C ARG A 33 7.44 6.50 1.88
N LEU A 34 8.60 7.13 1.68
CA LEU A 34 8.92 8.38 2.38
C LEU A 34 8.27 9.57 1.69
N PRO A 35 8.00 10.65 2.45
CA PRO A 35 7.47 11.86 1.83
C PRO A 35 8.33 12.40 0.69
N SER A 36 9.65 12.29 0.81
CA SER A 36 10.54 12.73 -0.26
C SER A 36 10.25 11.99 -1.57
N GLU A 37 9.90 10.71 -1.47
CA GLU A 37 9.56 9.94 -2.66
C GLU A 37 8.21 10.38 -3.24
N TRP A 38 7.26 10.75 -2.37
CA TRP A 38 5.96 11.23 -2.85
C TRP A 38 6.13 12.53 -3.65
N TYR A 39 6.99 13.42 -3.17
CA TYR A 39 7.27 14.66 -3.89
C TYR A 39 7.97 14.39 -5.21
N GLU A 40 8.86 13.43 -5.22
CA GLU A 40 9.69 13.17 -6.39
C GLU A 40 8.91 12.55 -7.55
N THR A 41 8.06 11.58 -7.26
CA THR A 41 7.40 10.81 -8.32
C THR A 41 5.92 11.07 -8.44
N GLY A 42 5.31 11.70 -7.42
CA GLY A 42 3.86 11.74 -7.34
C GLY A 42 3.30 10.52 -6.65
N VAL A 43 2.00 10.45 -6.54
CA VAL A 43 1.29 9.42 -5.81
C VAL A 43 0.06 8.99 -6.59
N LEU A 44 -0.51 7.83 -6.24
CA LEU A 44 -1.81 7.42 -6.77
C LEU A 44 -2.89 8.26 -6.11
N GLU A 45 -3.73 8.88 -6.93
CA GLU A 45 -4.80 9.70 -6.40
C GLU A 45 -5.76 8.84 -5.59
N GLY A 46 -6.07 9.27 -4.37
CA GLY A 46 -6.97 8.54 -3.49
C GLY A 46 -6.29 7.51 -2.62
N SER A 47 -5.00 7.24 -2.83
CA SER A 47 -4.29 6.32 -1.97
C SER A 47 -3.96 6.99 -0.63
N HIS A 48 -3.70 6.17 0.36
CA HIS A 48 -3.33 6.66 1.69
C HIS A 48 -1.81 6.70 1.79
N LEU A 49 -1.29 7.76 2.42
CA LEU A 49 0.15 7.96 2.50
C LEU A 49 0.59 7.78 3.96
N ILE A 50 1.20 6.65 4.26
CA ILE A 50 1.67 6.33 5.61
C ILE A 50 3.04 5.68 5.52
N THR A 51 4.07 6.43 5.89
CA THR A 51 5.44 5.93 5.83
C THR A 51 5.65 4.76 6.77
N PHE A 52 6.24 3.68 6.26
CA PHE A 52 6.55 2.50 7.06
C PHE A 52 7.97 2.56 7.63
N LEU A 53 8.97 2.74 6.76
CA LEU A 53 10.34 2.87 7.22
C LEU A 53 10.77 4.33 7.15
N MET A 54 11.30 4.81 8.26
CA MET A 54 11.83 6.17 8.35
C MET A 54 13.11 6.28 7.53
N ALA A 55 13.59 7.52 7.34
CA ALA A 55 14.83 7.73 6.60
C ALA A 55 16.02 7.03 7.25
N SER A 56 15.95 6.81 8.55
CA SER A 56 17.00 6.09 9.29
C SER A 56 16.95 4.58 9.06
N GLY A 57 15.90 4.08 8.45
CA GLY A 57 15.67 2.66 8.29
C GLY A 57 14.85 2.03 9.40
N ALA A 58 14.56 2.79 10.45
CA ALA A 58 13.75 2.27 11.55
C ALA A 58 12.28 2.26 11.17
N VAL A 59 11.54 1.32 11.72
CA VAL A 59 10.11 1.25 11.50
C VAL A 59 9.43 2.44 12.18
N ASN A 60 8.53 3.08 11.47
CA ASN A 60 7.72 4.15 12.01
C ASN A 60 6.85 3.59 13.14
N PRO A 61 7.05 4.04 14.39
CA PRO A 61 6.33 3.46 15.52
C PRO A 61 4.83 3.70 15.47
N LEU A 62 4.38 4.65 14.66
CA LEU A 62 2.96 4.94 14.53
C LEU A 62 2.30 4.25 13.35
N PHE A 63 3.04 3.42 12.62
CA PHE A 63 2.54 2.85 11.38
C PHE A 63 1.24 2.05 11.59
N VAL A 64 1.27 1.10 12.52
CA VAL A 64 0.09 0.26 12.77
C VAL A 64 -1.06 1.11 13.27
N HIS A 65 -0.77 2.06 14.16
CA HIS A 65 -1.79 2.94 14.71
C HIS A 65 -2.48 3.73 13.60
N GLU A 66 -1.70 4.29 12.68
CA GLU A 66 -2.27 5.07 11.58
C GLU A 66 -3.11 4.19 10.65
N VAL A 67 -2.67 2.98 10.41
CA VAL A 67 -3.45 2.07 9.56
C VAL A 67 -4.78 1.73 10.25
N LYS A 68 -4.75 1.49 11.56
CA LYS A 68 -5.97 1.16 12.29
C LYS A 68 -6.99 2.29 12.29
N LYS A 69 -6.56 3.52 12.11
CA LYS A 69 -7.48 4.65 12.03
C LYS A 69 -8.27 4.65 10.72
N LEU A 70 -7.74 3.99 9.70
CA LEU A 70 -8.32 4.04 8.36
C LEU A 70 -8.94 2.73 7.91
N PHE A 71 -8.50 1.61 8.47
CA PHE A 71 -8.92 0.29 8.00
C PHE A 71 -9.34 -0.59 9.16
N GLY A 72 -10.42 -1.33 8.95
CA GLY A 72 -10.80 -2.40 9.86
C GLY A 72 -9.99 -3.65 9.61
N LYS A 73 -10.06 -4.59 10.56
CA LYS A 73 -9.23 -5.79 10.52
C LYS A 73 -9.45 -6.66 9.30
N ASP A 74 -10.65 -6.64 8.75
CA ASP A 74 -10.97 -7.49 7.61
C ASP A 74 -11.08 -6.71 6.32
N ASP A 75 -10.72 -5.42 6.34
CA ASP A 75 -10.71 -4.62 5.13
C ASP A 75 -9.55 -5.04 4.25
N LYS A 76 -9.75 -4.87 2.95
CA LYS A 76 -8.71 -5.13 1.98
C LYS A 76 -7.66 -4.02 2.04
N ILE A 77 -6.41 -4.39 2.24
CA ILE A 77 -5.30 -3.45 2.27
C ILE A 77 -4.27 -3.88 1.24
N VAL A 78 -3.87 -2.96 0.37
CA VAL A 78 -2.85 -3.20 -0.63
C VAL A 78 -1.71 -2.23 -0.37
N LEU A 79 -0.54 -2.76 -0.03
CA LEU A 79 0.62 -1.92 0.27
C LEU A 79 1.42 -1.65 -0.99
N MET A 80 2.03 -0.48 -1.05
CA MET A 80 2.82 -0.07 -2.20
C MET A 80 4.06 0.65 -1.74
N CYS A 81 5.24 0.25 -2.25
CA CYS A 81 6.47 1.01 -2.05
C CYS A 81 7.10 1.24 -3.42
N HIS A 82 8.39 1.54 -3.45
CA HIS A 82 9.04 1.87 -4.73
C HIS A 82 9.15 0.65 -5.64
N SER A 83 9.74 -0.43 -5.14
CA SER A 83 10.01 -1.61 -5.96
C SER A 83 9.47 -2.91 -5.37
N GLY A 84 8.77 -2.84 -4.24
CA GLY A 84 8.16 -4.00 -3.63
C GLY A 84 8.96 -4.62 -2.50
N LYS A 85 10.06 -4.02 -2.09
CA LYS A 85 10.90 -4.61 -1.04
C LYS A 85 10.41 -4.30 0.36
N ARG A 86 10.05 -3.04 0.62
CA ARG A 86 9.60 -2.64 1.95
C ARG A 86 8.25 -3.24 2.31
N THR A 87 7.43 -3.51 1.31
CA THR A 87 6.09 -4.02 1.56
C THR A 87 6.09 -5.41 2.18
N LYS A 88 7.15 -6.21 1.93
CA LYS A 88 7.17 -7.57 2.49
C LYS A 88 7.18 -7.55 4.01
N LEU A 89 8.01 -6.69 4.60
CA LEU A 89 8.04 -6.58 6.05
C LEU A 89 6.78 -5.91 6.57
N ALA A 90 6.29 -4.89 5.87
CA ALA A 90 5.07 -4.18 6.30
C ALA A 90 3.88 -5.13 6.32
N MET A 91 3.79 -6.05 5.36
CA MET A 91 2.71 -7.04 5.36
C MET A 91 2.75 -7.90 6.62
N GLU A 92 3.96 -8.35 6.99
CA GLU A 92 4.10 -9.16 8.20
C GLU A 92 3.66 -8.39 9.44
N VAL A 93 4.07 -7.13 9.52
CA VAL A 93 3.71 -6.30 10.67
C VAL A 93 2.21 -6.16 10.78
N LEU A 94 1.53 -5.91 9.66
CA LEU A 94 0.07 -5.73 9.70
C LEU A 94 -0.65 -7.03 9.98
N LYS A 95 -0.18 -8.15 9.44
CA LYS A 95 -0.80 -9.45 9.75
C LYS A 95 -0.67 -9.78 11.23
N ASN A 96 0.50 -9.51 11.80
CA ASN A 96 0.70 -9.74 13.21
C ASN A 96 -0.16 -8.81 14.06
N ALA A 97 -0.56 -7.68 13.52
CA ALA A 97 -1.45 -6.76 14.22
C ALA A 97 -2.93 -7.12 14.07
N GLY A 98 -3.23 -8.19 13.33
CA GLY A 98 -4.60 -8.68 13.23
C GLY A 98 -5.32 -8.41 11.93
N PHE A 99 -4.67 -7.78 10.97
CA PHE A 99 -5.30 -7.55 9.67
C PHE A 99 -5.29 -8.82 8.84
N SER A 100 -6.44 -9.19 8.28
CA SER A 100 -6.61 -10.48 7.64
C SER A 100 -6.39 -10.47 6.13
N ASP A 101 -6.46 -9.30 5.50
CA ASP A 101 -6.43 -9.24 4.03
C ASP A 101 -5.41 -8.19 3.59
N VAL A 102 -4.13 -8.54 3.67
CA VAL A 102 -3.04 -7.62 3.35
C VAL A 102 -2.23 -8.21 2.21
N SER A 103 -2.02 -7.41 1.18
CA SER A 103 -1.20 -7.81 0.04
C SER A 103 -0.42 -6.58 -0.42
N ASP A 104 0.36 -6.71 -1.50
CA ASP A 104 1.10 -5.57 -2.01
C ASP A 104 1.08 -5.57 -3.54
N ILE A 105 1.49 -4.45 -4.13
CA ILE A 105 1.61 -4.31 -5.57
C ILE A 105 2.97 -4.82 -5.98
N GLU A 106 2.96 -5.86 -6.78
CA GLU A 106 4.20 -6.48 -7.25
C GLU A 106 5.02 -5.46 -8.05
N GLY A 107 6.30 -5.32 -7.69
CA GLY A 107 7.17 -4.37 -8.34
C GLY A 107 6.99 -2.94 -7.89
N GLY A 108 6.03 -2.67 -7.01
CA GLY A 108 5.82 -1.36 -6.42
C GLY A 108 5.31 -0.33 -7.40
N ILE A 109 5.42 0.93 -7.00
CA ILE A 109 4.89 2.03 -7.81
C ILE A 109 5.65 2.16 -9.13
N TYR A 110 6.94 1.80 -9.12
CA TYR A 110 7.75 1.85 -10.32
C TYR A 110 7.13 0.99 -11.43
N ASN A 111 6.83 -0.27 -11.12
CA ASN A 111 6.24 -1.16 -12.10
C ASN A 111 4.80 -0.78 -12.41
N TYR A 112 4.06 -0.36 -11.41
CA TYR A 112 2.66 -0.02 -11.57
C TYR A 112 2.48 1.15 -12.53
N SER A 113 3.33 2.17 -12.41
CA SER A 113 3.27 3.32 -13.30
C SER A 113 3.70 2.95 -14.72
N ARG A 114 4.67 2.05 -14.86
CA ARG A 114 5.06 1.56 -16.18
C ARG A 114 3.92 0.88 -16.91
N LEU A 115 3.02 0.27 -16.16
CA LEU A 115 1.89 -0.45 -16.74
C LEU A 115 0.64 0.42 -16.87
N GLY A 116 0.78 1.71 -16.66
CA GLY A 116 -0.28 2.65 -16.98
C GLY A 116 -0.99 3.27 -15.80
N ALA A 117 -0.58 2.95 -14.57
CA ALA A 117 -1.18 3.60 -13.40
C ALA A 117 -0.87 5.09 -13.44
N LYS A 118 -1.89 5.89 -13.19
CA LYS A 118 -1.74 7.33 -13.29
C LYS A 118 -1.33 7.90 -11.93
N LEU A 119 -0.26 8.69 -11.94
CA LEU A 119 0.22 9.37 -10.73
C LEU A 119 -0.16 10.84 -10.81
N VAL A 120 -0.42 11.42 -9.66
CA VAL A 120 -0.69 12.85 -9.54
C VAL A 120 0.38 13.47 -8.68
N GLU A 121 0.59 14.76 -8.88
CA GLU A 121 1.58 15.49 -8.12
C GLU A 121 1.20 15.55 -6.64
N TYR A 122 2.18 15.33 -5.77
CA TYR A 122 1.97 15.43 -4.32
C TYR A 122 2.39 16.84 -3.88
N LYS A 123 1.50 17.54 -3.22
CA LYS A 123 1.74 18.92 -2.82
C LYS A 123 1.82 19.11 -1.30
N GLY A 124 1.82 18.04 -0.56
CA GLY A 124 1.91 18.12 0.90
C GLY A 124 0.60 18.06 1.67
#